data_c235c58b9eeec9f43dd6bd2562252b76
#
_entry.id   c235c58b9eeec9f43dd6bd2562252b76
#
_cell.length_a   1.000
_cell.length_b   1.000
_cell.length_c   1.000
_cell.angle_alpha   90.00
_cell.angle_beta   90.00
_cell.angle_gamma   90.00
#
_symmetry.space_group_name_H-M   'P 1'
#
loop_
_entity.id
_entity.type
_entity.pdbx_description
1 polymer ?
#
loop_
_entity_poly.entity_id
_entity_poly.type
_entity_poly.pdbx_seq_one_letter_code
_entity_poly.pdbx_strand_id
1 'polypeptide(L)'
;MGGCYLGMAGHDVFNNKVREIVNTNEHRVVLLALDISNFKYINDFYGMDEGDKVMQDIADFYFINEPLCLASHGIGFDQFRGAYKADNMTNEDVVGYIARKNRIFEKELSERYPLVYQHVYVGLYFYDDPSLDVRMAVDRANLAKKSTKGRFDIPCCVYSADNCNEYLEHMDMSNEFVRACEEERIEIFLQPKISVSHNCVAGAEALV
;
A
#
# COMPACT_ATOMS: atom_id res chain seq x y z
N MET A 1 -18.27 -1.06 -19.11
CA MET A 1 -17.28 -1.67 -20.00
C MET A 1 -15.96 -1.75 -19.23
N GLY A 2 -15.66 -2.88 -18.61
CA GLY A 2 -14.41 -3.09 -17.90
C GLY A 2 -13.30 -3.39 -18.89
N GLY A 3 -12.63 -2.37 -19.40
CA GLY A 3 -11.47 -2.53 -20.28
C GLY A 3 -10.32 -3.21 -19.54
N CYS A 4 -9.59 -4.07 -20.24
CA CYS A 4 -8.31 -4.61 -19.78
C CYS A 4 -7.31 -3.44 -19.71
N TYR A 5 -6.84 -3.09 -18.51
CA TYR A 5 -5.83 -2.04 -18.30
C TYR A 5 -4.47 -2.71 -18.14
N LEU A 6 -3.49 -2.30 -18.91
CA LEU A 6 -2.13 -2.88 -18.88
C LEU A 6 -2.10 -4.42 -19.05
N GLY A 7 -3.00 -5.00 -19.83
CA GLY A 7 -3.10 -6.45 -19.98
C GLY A 7 -3.72 -7.20 -18.80
N MET A 8 -4.22 -6.48 -17.79
CA MET A 8 -4.81 -7.05 -16.57
C MET A 8 -6.34 -7.11 -16.67
N ALA A 9 -6.96 -8.04 -15.93
CA ALA A 9 -8.40 -8.25 -15.95
C ALA A 9 -9.18 -7.06 -15.37
N GLY A 10 -10.44 -6.89 -15.76
CA GLY A 10 -11.38 -6.00 -15.10
C GLY A 10 -11.81 -6.53 -13.72
N HIS A 11 -12.39 -5.66 -12.89
CA HIS A 11 -12.73 -5.95 -11.49
C HIS A 11 -13.56 -7.23 -11.31
N ASP A 12 -14.65 -7.36 -12.06
CA ASP A 12 -15.53 -8.53 -11.92
C ASP A 12 -14.87 -9.82 -12.41
N VAL A 13 -14.06 -9.73 -13.48
CA VAL A 13 -13.31 -10.86 -14.01
C VAL A 13 -12.28 -11.34 -12.99
N PHE A 14 -11.57 -10.41 -12.34
CA PHE A 14 -10.64 -10.72 -11.26
C PHE A 14 -11.34 -11.42 -10.08
N ASN A 15 -12.42 -10.85 -9.55
CA ASN A 15 -13.12 -11.41 -8.42
C ASN A 15 -13.71 -12.82 -8.72
N ASN A 16 -14.25 -13.01 -9.93
CA ASN A 16 -14.76 -14.30 -10.35
C ASN A 16 -13.65 -15.35 -10.48
N LYS A 17 -12.49 -14.94 -11.03
CA LYS A 17 -11.33 -15.82 -11.15
C LYS A 17 -10.79 -16.23 -9.78
N VAL A 18 -10.65 -15.28 -8.85
CA VAL A 18 -10.22 -15.58 -7.47
C VAL A 18 -11.21 -16.54 -6.80
N ARG A 19 -12.51 -16.31 -6.94
CA ARG A 19 -13.54 -17.20 -6.37
C ARG A 19 -13.45 -18.61 -6.94
N GLU A 20 -13.25 -18.74 -8.24
CA GLU A 20 -13.05 -20.03 -8.90
C GLU A 20 -11.85 -20.77 -8.31
N ILE A 21 -10.68 -20.10 -8.23
CA ILE A 21 -9.44 -20.67 -7.71
C ILE A 21 -9.60 -21.13 -6.24
N VAL A 22 -10.20 -20.30 -5.40
CA VAL A 22 -10.40 -20.62 -3.98
C VAL A 22 -11.37 -21.80 -3.81
N ASN A 23 -12.42 -21.87 -4.65
CA ASN A 23 -13.40 -22.96 -4.57
C ASN A 23 -12.83 -24.31 -5.03
N THR A 24 -11.83 -24.35 -5.90
CA THR A 24 -11.18 -25.60 -6.28
C THR A 24 -10.30 -26.16 -5.17
N ASN A 25 -9.86 -25.31 -4.24
CA ASN A 25 -8.95 -25.67 -3.15
C ASN A 25 -7.64 -26.34 -3.65
N GLU A 26 -7.25 -26.04 -4.87
CA GLU A 26 -6.01 -26.57 -5.49
C GLU A 26 -4.76 -25.82 -5.01
N HIS A 27 -4.95 -24.56 -4.62
CA HIS A 27 -3.86 -23.67 -4.23
C HIS A 27 -4.17 -22.96 -2.91
N ARG A 28 -3.14 -22.80 -2.08
CA ARG A 28 -3.17 -21.81 -1.01
C ARG A 28 -3.03 -20.42 -1.63
N VAL A 29 -4.01 -19.55 -1.42
CA VAL A 29 -4.09 -18.24 -2.08
C VAL A 29 -3.71 -17.12 -1.11
N VAL A 30 -2.86 -16.21 -1.57
CA VAL A 30 -2.62 -14.93 -0.91
C VAL A 30 -3.04 -13.80 -1.84
N LEU A 31 -3.87 -12.89 -1.33
CA LEU A 31 -4.27 -11.68 -2.04
C LEU A 31 -3.28 -10.55 -1.75
N LEU A 32 -2.91 -9.83 -2.81
CA LEU A 32 -2.04 -8.67 -2.75
C LEU A 32 -2.81 -7.42 -3.15
N ALA A 33 -2.61 -6.34 -2.40
CA ALA A 33 -2.94 -4.99 -2.83
C ALA A 33 -1.63 -4.20 -2.88
N LEU A 34 -1.35 -3.54 -4.00
CA LEU A 34 -0.12 -2.81 -4.25
C LEU A 34 -0.43 -1.36 -4.64
N ASP A 35 0.43 -0.46 -4.22
CA ASP A 35 0.40 0.97 -4.50
C ASP A 35 1.85 1.48 -4.52
N ILE A 36 2.12 2.53 -5.26
CA ILE A 36 3.45 3.15 -5.33
C ILE A 36 3.40 4.59 -4.79
N SER A 37 4.37 4.94 -3.94
CA SER A 37 4.47 6.31 -3.43
C SER A 37 4.95 7.28 -4.52
N ASN A 38 4.56 8.54 -4.37
CA ASN A 38 5.13 9.65 -5.15
C ASN A 38 5.00 9.51 -6.69
N PHE A 39 4.10 8.64 -7.18
CA PHE A 39 3.90 8.41 -8.62
C PHE A 39 3.62 9.71 -9.39
N LYS A 40 2.85 10.64 -8.78
CA LYS A 40 2.60 11.96 -9.39
C LYS A 40 3.89 12.69 -9.73
N TYR A 41 4.92 12.62 -8.88
CA TYR A 41 6.18 13.30 -9.15
C TYR A 41 6.97 12.69 -10.31
N ILE A 42 6.77 11.40 -10.64
CA ILE A 42 7.32 10.83 -11.87
C ILE A 42 6.71 11.55 -13.08
N ASN A 43 5.39 11.69 -13.11
CA ASN A 43 4.71 12.43 -14.17
C ASN A 43 5.14 13.90 -14.25
N ASP A 44 5.29 14.56 -13.09
CA ASP A 44 5.63 15.97 -13.02
C ASP A 44 7.09 16.25 -13.45
N PHE A 45 8.05 15.38 -13.09
CA PHE A 45 9.46 15.58 -13.40
C PHE A 45 9.95 14.93 -14.69
N TYR A 46 9.35 13.78 -15.07
CA TYR A 46 9.82 12.99 -16.22
C TYR A 46 8.80 12.88 -17.34
N GLY A 47 7.55 13.32 -17.10
CA GLY A 47 6.46 13.30 -18.08
C GLY A 47 5.55 12.08 -17.97
N MET A 48 4.35 12.22 -18.53
CA MET A 48 3.29 11.19 -18.48
C MET A 48 3.71 9.88 -19.15
N ASP A 49 4.47 9.92 -20.23
CA ASP A 49 4.95 8.73 -20.93
C ASP A 49 5.88 7.87 -20.05
N GLU A 50 6.68 8.51 -19.18
CA GLU A 50 7.52 7.78 -18.22
C GLU A 50 6.69 7.19 -17.08
N GLY A 51 5.67 7.92 -16.62
CA GLY A 51 4.70 7.36 -15.68
C GLY A 51 3.99 6.12 -16.22
N ASP A 52 3.54 6.16 -17.47
CA ASP A 52 2.90 5.02 -18.12
C ASP A 52 3.85 3.81 -18.22
N LYS A 53 5.14 4.04 -18.48
CA LYS A 53 6.17 2.98 -18.45
C LYS A 53 6.31 2.38 -17.04
N VAL A 54 6.36 3.20 -16.00
CA VAL A 54 6.43 2.70 -14.61
C VAL A 54 5.21 1.85 -14.27
N MET A 55 4.03 2.27 -14.71
CA MET A 55 2.80 1.49 -14.49
C MET A 55 2.85 0.14 -15.21
N GLN A 56 3.36 0.11 -16.45
CA GLN A 56 3.55 -1.14 -17.19
C GLN A 56 4.62 -2.02 -16.53
N ASP A 57 5.74 -1.44 -16.07
CA ASP A 57 6.79 -2.17 -15.36
C ASP A 57 6.26 -2.84 -14.08
N ILE A 58 5.40 -2.14 -13.31
CA ILE A 58 4.72 -2.73 -12.15
C ILE A 58 3.83 -3.90 -12.56
N ALA A 59 3.00 -3.72 -13.59
CA ALA A 59 2.12 -4.76 -14.09
C ALA A 59 2.91 -6.00 -14.52
N ASP A 60 3.98 -5.79 -15.26
CA ASP A 60 4.84 -6.86 -15.77
C ASP A 60 5.60 -7.56 -14.64
N PHE A 61 6.25 -6.81 -13.77
CA PHE A 61 7.12 -7.35 -12.72
C PHE A 61 6.37 -8.07 -11.61
N TYR A 62 5.23 -7.52 -11.18
CA TYR A 62 4.49 -8.12 -10.06
C TYR A 62 3.41 -9.09 -10.52
N PHE A 63 2.90 -9.01 -11.76
CA PHE A 63 1.69 -9.76 -12.10
C PHE A 63 1.80 -10.55 -13.41
N ILE A 64 2.14 -9.91 -14.53
CA ILE A 64 2.05 -10.55 -15.84
C ILE A 64 3.13 -11.62 -16.01
N ASN A 65 4.38 -11.27 -15.65
CA ASN A 65 5.54 -12.17 -15.75
C ASN A 65 5.85 -12.90 -14.44
N GLU A 66 4.93 -12.84 -13.46
CA GLU A 66 5.11 -13.46 -12.15
C GLU A 66 4.53 -14.88 -12.12
N PRO A 67 5.38 -15.93 -11.98
CA PRO A 67 4.92 -17.31 -12.01
C PRO A 67 3.97 -17.71 -10.86
N LEU A 68 3.98 -16.96 -9.76
CA LEU A 68 3.06 -17.19 -8.64
C LEU A 68 1.71 -16.50 -8.84
N CYS A 69 1.59 -15.57 -9.81
CA CYS A 69 0.36 -14.83 -10.04
C CYS A 69 -0.68 -15.68 -10.76
N LEU A 70 -1.83 -15.88 -10.10
CA LEU A 70 -2.97 -16.63 -10.63
C LEU A 70 -4.02 -15.72 -11.28
N ALA A 71 -4.15 -14.50 -10.78
CA ALA A 71 -5.05 -13.47 -11.29
C ALA A 71 -4.56 -12.09 -10.89
N SER A 72 -4.84 -11.08 -11.72
CA SER A 72 -4.45 -9.71 -11.46
C SER A 72 -5.45 -8.70 -11.99
N HIS A 73 -5.49 -7.51 -11.37
CA HIS A 73 -6.37 -6.41 -11.72
C HIS A 73 -5.68 -5.06 -11.46
N GLY A 74 -5.66 -4.20 -12.48
CA GLY A 74 -5.25 -2.80 -12.36
C GLY A 74 -6.47 -1.90 -12.14
N ILE A 75 -6.48 -1.10 -11.07
CA ILE A 75 -7.62 -0.28 -10.67
C ILE A 75 -7.56 1.13 -11.28
N GLY A 76 -6.60 1.35 -12.15
CA GLY A 76 -6.29 2.68 -12.70
C GLY A 76 -5.34 3.48 -11.78
N PHE A 77 -4.64 4.41 -12.38
CA PHE A 77 -3.63 5.29 -11.78
C PHE A 77 -2.43 4.53 -11.19
N ASP A 78 -2.42 4.12 -9.94
CA ASP A 78 -1.24 3.58 -9.24
C ASP A 78 -1.57 2.37 -8.35
N GLN A 79 -2.76 1.80 -8.49
CA GLN A 79 -3.26 0.74 -7.63
C GLN A 79 -3.45 -0.58 -8.38
N PHE A 80 -2.91 -1.64 -7.81
CA PHE A 80 -2.96 -2.98 -8.36
C PHE A 80 -3.44 -4.00 -7.32
N ARG A 81 -4.01 -5.08 -7.82
CA ARG A 81 -4.40 -6.24 -7.03
C ARG A 81 -3.95 -7.51 -7.71
N GLY A 82 -3.59 -8.50 -6.90
CA GLY A 82 -3.23 -9.82 -7.39
C GLY A 82 -3.67 -10.92 -6.45
N ALA A 83 -3.76 -12.12 -6.99
CA ALA A 83 -3.89 -13.35 -6.26
C ALA A 83 -2.70 -14.23 -6.61
N TYR A 84 -1.89 -14.60 -5.61
CA TYR A 84 -0.72 -15.45 -5.78
C TYR A 84 -0.99 -16.83 -5.17
N LYS A 85 -0.43 -17.87 -5.78
CA LYS A 85 -0.32 -19.18 -5.13
C LYS A 85 0.82 -19.16 -4.11
N ALA A 86 0.55 -19.72 -2.94
CA ALA A 86 1.50 -19.83 -1.85
C ALA A 86 1.66 -21.28 -1.38
N ASP A 87 1.60 -22.22 -2.33
CA ASP A 87 1.76 -23.65 -2.06
C ASP A 87 3.12 -23.92 -1.47
N ASN A 88 3.16 -24.68 -0.37
CA ASN A 88 4.40 -25.02 0.35
C ASN A 88 5.22 -23.81 0.87
N MET A 89 4.60 -22.65 1.00
CA MET A 89 5.20 -21.44 1.57
C MET A 89 4.57 -21.12 2.93
N THR A 90 5.38 -20.76 3.91
CA THR A 90 4.90 -20.15 5.15
C THR A 90 4.50 -18.69 4.91
N ASN A 91 3.83 -18.05 5.87
CA ASN A 91 3.54 -16.61 5.78
C ASN A 91 4.82 -15.78 5.67
N GLU A 92 5.84 -16.17 6.44
CA GLU A 92 7.16 -15.54 6.47
C GLU A 92 7.88 -15.68 5.12
N ASP A 93 7.74 -16.84 4.45
CA ASP A 93 8.32 -17.06 3.11
C ASP A 93 7.70 -16.11 2.08
N VAL A 94 6.36 -15.95 2.12
CA VAL A 94 5.65 -15.02 1.24
C VAL A 94 6.06 -13.58 1.52
N VAL A 95 6.09 -13.17 2.78
CA VAL A 95 6.55 -11.83 3.20
C VAL A 95 7.99 -11.58 2.73
N GLY A 96 8.89 -12.53 2.96
CA GLY A 96 10.28 -12.45 2.51
C GLY A 96 10.42 -12.39 0.99
N TYR A 97 9.55 -13.10 0.26
CA TYR A 97 9.51 -13.05 -1.21
C TYR A 97 9.11 -11.67 -1.71
N ILE A 98 8.02 -11.12 -1.20
CA ILE A 98 7.53 -9.78 -1.57
C ILE A 98 8.55 -8.69 -1.18
N ALA A 99 9.14 -8.79 0.01
CA ALA A 99 10.16 -7.84 0.46
C ALA A 99 11.38 -7.80 -0.49
N ARG A 100 11.81 -8.96 -1.00
CA ARG A 100 12.88 -9.03 -1.99
C ARG A 100 12.47 -8.41 -3.33
N LYS A 101 11.24 -8.69 -3.79
CA LYS A 101 10.71 -8.09 -5.02
C LYS A 101 10.66 -6.57 -4.92
N ASN A 102 10.14 -6.03 -3.83
CA ASN A 102 10.06 -4.60 -3.61
C ASN A 102 11.46 -3.96 -3.66
N ARG A 103 12.44 -4.53 -2.94
CA ARG A 103 13.81 -4.00 -2.93
C ARG A 103 14.45 -3.98 -4.33
N ILE A 104 14.22 -5.01 -5.14
CA ILE A 104 14.75 -5.08 -6.51
C ILE A 104 14.10 -3.98 -7.35
N PHE A 105 12.78 -3.88 -7.30
CA PHE A 105 12.02 -2.92 -8.11
C PHE A 105 12.30 -1.47 -7.71
N GLU A 106 12.29 -1.18 -6.41
CA GLU A 106 12.60 0.16 -5.87
C GLU A 106 14.03 0.61 -6.23
N LYS A 107 15.00 -0.31 -6.19
CA LYS A 107 16.36 -0.04 -6.63
C LYS A 107 16.40 0.33 -8.11
N GLU A 108 15.75 -0.43 -8.98
CA GLU A 108 15.67 -0.15 -10.42
C GLU A 108 15.01 1.22 -10.68
N LEU A 109 13.92 1.53 -9.99
CA LEU A 109 13.26 2.84 -10.10
C LEU A 109 14.17 3.97 -9.62
N SER A 110 14.91 3.80 -8.51
CA SER A 110 15.82 4.82 -7.98
C SER A 110 16.99 5.11 -8.91
N GLU A 111 17.46 4.12 -9.66
CA GLU A 111 18.51 4.29 -10.68
C GLU A 111 17.97 5.03 -11.90
N ARG A 112 16.72 4.75 -12.30
CA ARG A 112 16.07 5.36 -13.47
C ARG A 112 15.53 6.77 -13.18
N TYR A 113 15.01 6.99 -11.97
CA TYR A 113 14.35 8.24 -11.56
C TYR A 113 14.97 8.84 -10.27
N PRO A 114 16.23 9.26 -10.30
CA PRO A 114 16.96 9.67 -9.09
C PRO A 114 16.41 10.91 -8.38
N LEU A 115 15.55 11.69 -9.03
CA LEU A 115 14.92 12.88 -8.42
C LEU A 115 13.68 12.55 -7.59
N VAL A 116 13.17 11.32 -7.68
CA VAL A 116 11.94 10.91 -7.00
C VAL A 116 12.17 9.63 -6.22
N TYR A 117 11.99 9.70 -4.91
CA TYR A 117 12.01 8.50 -4.07
C TYR A 117 10.67 7.77 -4.18
N GLN A 118 10.70 6.54 -4.65
CA GLN A 118 9.54 5.66 -4.69
C GLN A 118 9.66 4.55 -3.64
N HIS A 119 8.51 4.20 -3.08
CA HIS A 119 8.34 3.05 -2.22
C HIS A 119 7.11 2.27 -2.65
N VAL A 120 7.22 0.95 -2.67
CA VAL A 120 6.10 0.07 -3.06
C VAL A 120 5.40 -0.43 -1.80
N TYR A 121 4.18 0.04 -1.59
CA TYR A 121 3.32 -0.39 -0.48
C TYR A 121 2.57 -1.66 -0.86
N VAL A 122 2.75 -2.72 -0.09
CA VAL A 122 2.06 -3.99 -0.31
C VAL A 122 1.32 -4.43 0.94
N GLY A 123 0.03 -4.70 0.78
CA GLY A 123 -0.78 -5.39 1.77
C GLY A 123 -1.09 -6.80 1.32
N LEU A 124 -1.03 -7.74 2.25
CA LEU A 124 -1.23 -9.17 2.05
C LEU A 124 -2.40 -9.66 2.88
N TYR A 125 -3.22 -10.52 2.29
CA TYR A 125 -4.23 -11.28 3.00
C TYR A 125 -4.16 -12.75 2.58
N PHE A 126 -3.86 -13.65 3.53
CA PHE A 126 -3.93 -15.10 3.30
C PHE A 126 -5.39 -15.53 3.30
N TYR A 127 -5.85 -16.07 2.17
CA TYR A 127 -7.25 -16.41 1.98
C TYR A 127 -7.50 -17.86 2.43
N ASP A 128 -7.41 -18.07 3.75
CA ASP A 128 -7.55 -19.40 4.37
C ASP A 128 -9.00 -19.76 4.71
N ASP A 129 -9.97 -18.85 4.54
CA ASP A 129 -11.39 -19.05 4.77
C ASP A 129 -12.22 -18.94 3.48
N PRO A 130 -12.53 -20.05 2.80
CA PRO A 130 -13.31 -20.03 1.55
C PRO A 130 -14.75 -19.51 1.71
N SER A 131 -15.27 -19.44 2.93
CA SER A 131 -16.61 -18.89 3.19
C SER A 131 -16.66 -17.37 3.14
N LEU A 132 -15.50 -16.70 3.27
CA LEU A 132 -15.39 -15.25 3.17
C LEU A 132 -15.63 -14.78 1.74
N ASP A 133 -16.43 -13.73 1.56
CA ASP A 133 -16.61 -13.11 0.25
C ASP A 133 -15.29 -12.54 -0.29
N VAL A 134 -15.03 -12.77 -1.58
CA VAL A 134 -13.77 -12.31 -2.24
C VAL A 134 -13.56 -10.81 -2.09
N ARG A 135 -14.63 -10.01 -2.12
CA ARG A 135 -14.51 -8.55 -1.95
C ARG A 135 -14.01 -8.20 -0.56
N MET A 136 -14.52 -8.87 0.47
CA MET A 136 -14.03 -8.68 1.84
C MET A 136 -12.58 -9.12 1.98
N ALA A 137 -12.19 -10.21 1.33
CA ALA A 137 -10.79 -10.66 1.33
C ALA A 137 -9.86 -9.64 0.65
N VAL A 138 -10.29 -9.07 -0.49
CA VAL A 138 -9.59 -8.00 -1.19
C VAL A 138 -9.51 -6.72 -0.34
N ASP A 139 -10.59 -6.37 0.35
CA ASP A 139 -10.61 -5.19 1.25
C ASP A 139 -9.64 -5.36 2.43
N ARG A 140 -9.50 -6.59 2.97
CA ARG A 140 -8.49 -6.90 3.99
C ARG A 140 -7.07 -6.68 3.48
N ALA A 141 -6.73 -7.13 2.28
CA ALA A 141 -5.42 -6.84 1.67
C ALA A 141 -5.21 -5.33 1.47
N ASN A 142 -6.24 -4.60 1.01
CA ASN A 142 -6.18 -3.14 0.89
C ASN A 142 -5.98 -2.43 2.23
N LEU A 143 -6.62 -2.90 3.28
CA LEU A 143 -6.49 -2.33 4.61
C LEU A 143 -5.07 -2.54 5.16
N ALA A 144 -4.52 -3.75 5.00
CA ALA A 144 -3.13 -4.03 5.32
C ALA A 144 -2.16 -3.14 4.53
N LYS A 145 -2.41 -2.89 3.23
CA LYS A 145 -1.63 -1.94 2.43
C LYS A 145 -1.70 -0.52 3.00
N LYS A 146 -2.88 -0.06 3.39
CA LYS A 146 -3.06 1.29 3.94
C LYS A 146 -2.29 1.49 5.25
N SER A 147 -2.18 0.46 6.09
CA SER A 147 -1.42 0.52 7.35
C SER A 147 0.10 0.67 7.15
N THR A 148 0.61 0.44 5.93
CA THR A 148 2.04 0.66 5.60
C THR A 148 2.32 2.08 5.08
N LYS A 149 1.31 2.88 4.75
CA LYS A 149 1.53 4.23 4.21
C LYS A 149 2.29 5.11 5.20
N GLY A 150 3.37 5.72 4.70
CA GLY A 150 4.28 6.53 5.53
C GLY A 150 5.32 5.74 6.33
N ARG A 151 5.31 4.41 6.26
CA ARG A 151 6.27 3.53 6.94
C ARG A 151 7.21 2.91 5.91
N PHE A 152 8.29 3.59 5.61
CA PHE A 152 9.28 3.19 4.58
C PHE A 152 10.19 2.02 5.03
N ASP A 153 10.14 1.65 6.29
CA ASP A 153 10.85 0.52 6.89
C ASP A 153 10.14 -0.82 6.70
N ILE A 154 8.84 -0.79 6.35
CA ILE A 154 8.00 -1.98 6.20
C ILE A 154 7.79 -2.30 4.72
N PRO A 155 8.35 -3.39 4.21
CA PRO A 155 8.23 -3.75 2.80
C PRO A 155 6.83 -4.24 2.40
N CYS A 156 6.11 -4.84 3.34
CA CYS A 156 4.71 -5.26 3.19
C CYS A 156 4.08 -5.55 4.55
N CYS A 157 2.77 -5.49 4.63
CA CYS A 157 2.01 -5.83 5.84
C CYS A 157 1.03 -6.97 5.55
N VAL A 158 0.98 -7.94 6.45
CA VAL A 158 -0.06 -8.98 6.46
C VAL A 158 -1.25 -8.45 7.25
N TYR A 159 -2.44 -8.63 6.71
CA TYR A 159 -3.68 -8.29 7.43
C TYR A 159 -3.74 -9.06 8.75
N SER A 160 -3.90 -8.33 9.83
CA SER A 160 -4.39 -8.83 11.11
C SER A 160 -5.43 -7.86 11.65
N ALA A 161 -6.35 -8.36 12.48
CA ALA A 161 -7.35 -7.49 13.10
C ALA A 161 -6.69 -6.39 13.93
N ASP A 162 -5.60 -6.72 14.63
CA ASP A 162 -4.88 -5.79 15.50
C ASP A 162 -4.20 -4.66 14.72
N ASN A 163 -3.46 -4.99 13.63
CA ASN A 163 -2.82 -3.99 12.78
C ASN A 163 -3.83 -3.03 12.12
N CYS A 164 -5.02 -3.54 11.84
CA CYS A 164 -6.07 -2.75 11.23
C CYS A 164 -6.79 -1.86 12.22
N ASN A 165 -6.99 -2.32 13.45
CA ASN A 165 -7.57 -1.51 14.52
C ASN A 165 -6.66 -0.33 14.85
N GLU A 166 -5.35 -0.54 14.99
CA GLU A 166 -4.38 0.55 15.19
C GLU A 166 -4.46 1.60 14.08
N TYR A 167 -4.53 1.17 12.81
CA TYR A 167 -4.68 2.09 11.68
C TYR A 167 -6.02 2.86 11.72
N LEU A 168 -7.12 2.20 12.06
CA LEU A 168 -8.44 2.82 12.17
C LEU A 168 -8.50 3.81 13.32
N GLU A 169 -7.92 3.47 14.48
CA GLU A 169 -7.80 4.37 15.63
C GLU A 169 -7.00 5.63 15.29
N HIS A 170 -5.89 5.50 14.58
CA HIS A 170 -5.13 6.65 14.09
C HIS A 170 -5.93 7.52 13.10
N MET A 171 -6.73 6.90 12.23
CA MET A 171 -7.60 7.65 11.32
C MET A 171 -8.72 8.39 12.07
N ASP A 172 -9.34 7.73 13.03
CA ASP A 172 -10.41 8.34 13.85
C ASP A 172 -9.85 9.51 14.67
N MET A 173 -8.67 9.35 15.27
CA MET A 173 -7.98 10.43 15.98
C MET A 173 -7.65 11.60 15.05
N SER A 174 -7.16 11.34 13.84
CA SER A 174 -6.87 12.38 12.86
C SER A 174 -8.14 13.14 12.42
N ASN A 175 -9.25 12.41 12.20
CA ASN A 175 -10.53 13.02 11.85
C ASN A 175 -11.11 13.86 13.01
N GLU A 176 -10.98 13.37 14.24
CA GLU A 176 -11.43 14.12 15.44
C GLU A 176 -10.58 15.38 15.64
N PHE A 177 -9.26 15.30 15.39
CA PHE A 177 -8.38 16.47 15.44
C PHE A 177 -8.80 17.54 14.42
N VAL A 178 -9.07 17.16 13.18
CA VAL A 178 -9.55 18.10 12.14
C VAL A 178 -10.87 18.74 12.57
N ARG A 179 -11.79 17.92 13.07
CA ARG A 179 -13.11 18.41 13.57
C ARG A 179 -12.94 19.34 14.76
N ALA A 180 -12.04 19.03 15.67
CA ALA A 180 -11.75 19.88 16.83
C ALA A 180 -11.14 21.23 16.42
N CYS A 181 -10.32 21.25 15.34
CA CYS A 181 -9.83 22.50 14.74
C CYS A 181 -10.98 23.34 14.13
N GLU A 182 -11.86 22.70 13.34
CA GLU A 182 -12.99 23.37 12.69
C GLU A 182 -13.99 23.94 13.70
N GLU A 183 -14.18 23.27 14.84
CA GLU A 183 -15.07 23.67 15.93
C GLU A 183 -14.40 24.61 16.96
N GLU A 184 -13.17 25.06 16.68
CA GLU A 184 -12.38 25.93 17.56
C GLU A 184 -12.22 25.37 18.99
N ARG A 185 -12.21 24.03 19.15
CA ARG A 185 -12.05 23.33 20.45
C ARG A 185 -10.58 23.13 20.86
N ILE A 186 -9.63 23.55 20.01
CA ILE A 186 -8.19 23.40 20.28
C ILE A 186 -7.65 24.71 20.85
N GLU A 187 -7.04 24.59 22.02
CA GLU A 187 -6.32 25.69 22.65
C GLU A 187 -4.81 25.48 22.49
N ILE A 188 -4.10 26.54 22.12
CA ILE A 188 -2.65 26.52 21.94
C ILE A 188 -2.01 27.17 23.15
N PHE A 189 -1.15 26.43 23.85
CA PHE A 189 -0.31 26.93 24.93
C PHE A 189 1.11 27.17 24.42
N LEU A 190 1.70 28.29 24.83
CA LEU A 190 3.07 28.63 24.47
C LEU A 190 4.01 28.36 25.64
N GLN A 191 4.92 27.41 25.50
CA GLN A 191 5.97 27.16 26.48
C GLN A 191 7.21 27.98 26.10
N PRO A 192 7.62 28.97 26.94
CA PRO A 192 8.75 29.85 26.60
C PRO A 192 10.08 29.08 26.64
N LYS A 193 10.93 29.33 25.63
CA LYS A 193 12.34 28.90 25.59
C LYS A 193 13.24 30.05 26.00
N ILE A 194 14.02 29.86 27.07
CA ILE A 194 14.92 30.88 27.62
C ILE A 194 16.34 30.66 27.12
N SER A 195 16.95 31.71 26.58
CA SER A 195 18.38 31.72 26.31
C SER A 195 19.15 31.91 27.62
N VAL A 196 19.87 30.88 28.04
CA VAL A 196 20.67 30.91 29.27
C VAL A 196 21.79 31.92 29.17
N SER A 197 22.41 32.09 28.00
CA SER A 197 23.52 33.02 27.79
C SER A 197 23.11 34.50 27.78
N HIS A 198 21.86 34.81 27.37
CA HIS A 198 21.36 36.18 27.27
C HIS A 198 20.27 36.49 28.30
N ASN A 199 19.88 35.51 29.13
CA ASN A 199 18.84 35.60 30.14
C ASN A 199 17.55 36.27 29.66
N CYS A 200 17.13 35.91 28.45
CA CYS A 200 15.89 36.39 27.80
C CYS A 200 15.12 35.29 27.14
N VAL A 201 13.85 35.52 26.86
CA VAL A 201 13.03 34.60 26.06
C VAL A 201 13.56 34.63 24.61
N ALA A 202 14.00 33.46 24.13
CA ALA A 202 14.55 33.30 22.78
C ALA A 202 13.48 32.79 21.79
N GLY A 203 12.35 32.30 22.29
CA GLY A 203 11.24 31.76 21.49
C GLY A 203 10.24 31.05 22.37
N ALA A 204 9.28 30.36 21.74
CA ALA A 204 8.33 29.50 22.43
C ALA A 204 8.07 28.22 21.63
N GLU A 205 7.66 27.17 22.33
CA GLU A 205 7.13 25.96 21.72
C GLU A 205 5.61 26.00 21.86
N ALA A 206 4.90 25.71 20.77
CA ALA A 206 3.46 25.60 20.78
C ALA A 206 3.06 24.18 21.21
N LEU A 207 2.24 24.09 22.23
CA LEU A 207 1.66 22.85 22.75
C LEU A 207 0.15 22.89 22.52
N VAL A 208 -0.42 21.73 22.16
CA VAL A 208 -1.86 21.53 21.91
C VAL A 208 -2.40 20.52 22.91
#